data_88bb49d90c93f45b31f73ef7dccba22b
#
_entry.id   88bb49d90c93f45b31f73ef7dccba22b
#
_cell.length_a   1.000
_cell.length_b   1.000
_cell.length_c   1.000
_cell.angle_alpha   90.00
_cell.angle_beta   90.00
_cell.angle_gamma   90.00
#
_symmetry.space_group_name_H-M   'P 1'
#
loop_
_entity.id
_entity.type
_entity.pdbx_description
1 polymer ?
#
loop_
_entity_poly.entity_id
_entity_poly.type
_entity_poly.pdbx_seq_one_letter_code
_entity_poly.pdbx_strand_id
1 'polypeptide(L)'
;MDFEKISSRSNEKVKLFRHLSQSASFRRETGLFALEGARLCSDVAKTGIEIKTAFFTKEALEKYPDYISAVAEKAEQAFEIPHELAGTLSDTREAQGVFCICVKRKEAELETIDPKGTYIALDNMQDPSNLGAVLRTAEAFGMSGVIVGGGCDIYNPKAL
;
A
#
# COMPACT_ATOMS: atom_id res chain seq x y z
N MET A 1 9.99 -1.94 20.77
CA MET A 1 10.83 -1.94 19.55
C MET A 1 11.50 -0.60 19.45
N ASP A 2 12.78 -0.58 19.14
CA ASP A 2 13.54 0.65 18.93
C ASP A 2 13.91 0.72 17.43
N PHE A 3 13.54 1.80 16.76
CA PHE A 3 13.76 1.98 15.34
C PHE A 3 14.70 3.17 15.10
N GLU A 4 15.49 3.10 14.04
CA GLU A 4 16.25 4.24 13.55
C GLU A 4 15.31 5.39 13.21
N LYS A 5 15.71 6.64 13.54
CA LYS A 5 14.84 7.81 13.39
C LYS A 5 15.14 8.58 12.11
N ILE A 6 14.10 8.88 11.36
CA ILE A 6 14.13 9.80 10.22
C ILE A 6 13.28 11.02 10.55
N SER A 7 13.89 12.20 10.58
CA SER A 7 13.21 13.48 10.87
C SER A 7 13.16 14.43 9.66
N SER A 8 13.98 14.18 8.64
CA SER A 8 14.11 15.08 7.51
C SER A 8 13.17 14.75 6.34
N ARG A 9 12.44 15.75 5.86
CA ARG A 9 11.66 15.67 4.61
C ARG A 9 12.54 15.45 3.36
N SER A 10 13.84 15.75 3.45
CA SER A 10 14.80 15.56 2.38
C SER A 10 15.39 14.15 2.33
N ASN A 11 15.09 13.29 3.32
CA ASN A 11 15.51 11.89 3.30
C ASN A 11 15.00 11.18 2.04
N GLU A 12 15.85 10.38 1.40
CA GLU A 12 15.54 9.73 0.12
C GLU A 12 14.35 8.78 0.21
N LYS A 13 14.19 8.05 1.32
CA LYS A 13 13.07 7.12 1.53
C LYS A 13 11.73 7.88 1.67
N VAL A 14 11.76 9.04 2.34
CA VAL A 14 10.60 9.92 2.48
C VAL A 14 10.19 10.50 1.13
N LYS A 15 11.16 10.95 0.34
CA LYS A 15 10.92 11.44 -1.04
C LYS A 15 10.37 10.33 -1.94
N LEU A 16 10.94 9.13 -1.81
CA LEU A 16 10.48 7.95 -2.56
C LEU A 16 9.01 7.65 -2.24
N PHE A 17 8.63 7.57 -0.96
CA PHE A 17 7.24 7.35 -0.57
C PHE A 17 6.29 8.39 -1.17
N ARG A 18 6.63 9.68 -1.04
CA ARG A 18 5.82 10.77 -1.59
C ARG A 18 5.67 10.68 -3.11
N HIS A 19 6.74 10.34 -3.83
CA HIS A 19 6.68 10.21 -5.28
C HIS A 19 5.82 9.00 -5.69
N LEU A 20 5.92 7.88 -4.98
CA LEU A 20 5.06 6.72 -5.18
C LEU A 20 3.58 7.01 -4.90
N SER A 21 3.26 7.83 -3.91
CA SER A 21 1.88 8.22 -3.63
C SER A 21 1.28 9.06 -4.75
N GLN A 22 2.07 9.90 -5.42
CA GLN A 22 1.59 10.90 -6.37
C GLN A 22 1.63 10.48 -7.84
N SER A 23 2.56 9.58 -8.23
CA SER A 23 2.86 9.31 -9.65
C SER A 23 2.65 7.86 -10.05
N ALA A 24 1.63 7.61 -10.89
CA ALA A 24 1.39 6.30 -11.50
C ALA A 24 2.52 5.86 -12.43
N SER A 25 3.13 6.79 -13.19
CA SER A 25 4.28 6.48 -14.05
C SER A 25 5.48 6.02 -13.22
N PHE A 26 5.73 6.69 -12.10
CA PHE A 26 6.83 6.33 -11.21
C PHE A 26 6.62 4.97 -10.54
N ARG A 27 5.37 4.63 -10.14
CA ARG A 27 5.03 3.29 -9.65
C ARG A 27 5.24 2.22 -10.72
N ARG A 28 4.95 2.51 -11.99
CA ARG A 28 5.21 1.57 -13.11
C ARG A 28 6.70 1.38 -13.36
N GLU A 29 7.45 2.46 -13.37
CA GLU A 29 8.91 2.46 -13.61
C GLU A 29 9.68 1.72 -12.52
N THR A 30 9.34 1.99 -11.26
CA THR A 30 10.07 1.43 -10.11
C THR A 30 9.57 0.04 -9.69
N GLY A 31 8.37 -0.35 -10.10
CA GLY A 31 7.74 -1.58 -9.60
C GLY A 31 7.37 -1.51 -8.11
N LEU A 32 7.32 -0.30 -7.54
CA LEU A 32 6.99 -0.06 -6.13
C LEU A 32 5.64 0.65 -6.00
N PHE A 33 5.06 0.57 -4.80
CA PHE A 33 3.88 1.35 -4.43
C PHE A 33 3.89 1.74 -2.95
N ALA A 34 3.11 2.75 -2.60
CA ALA A 34 2.99 3.27 -1.25
C ALA A 34 1.66 2.85 -0.63
N LEU A 35 1.71 2.50 0.66
CA LEU A 35 0.55 2.18 1.49
C LEU A 35 0.51 3.08 2.72
N GLU A 36 -0.68 3.49 3.11
CA GLU A 36 -0.95 4.20 4.35
C GLU A 36 -2.04 3.48 5.14
N GLY A 37 -1.86 3.36 6.45
CA GLY A 37 -2.84 2.82 7.38
C GLY A 37 -2.38 1.56 8.10
N ALA A 38 -2.64 1.51 9.41
CA ALA A 38 -2.13 0.45 10.27
C ALA A 38 -2.65 -0.93 9.87
N ARG A 39 -3.96 -1.04 9.65
CA ARG A 39 -4.59 -2.30 9.26
C ARG A 39 -4.14 -2.75 7.87
N LEU A 40 -4.18 -1.86 6.87
CA LEU A 40 -3.81 -2.17 5.49
C LEU A 40 -2.36 -2.65 5.39
N CYS A 41 -1.42 -1.95 6.05
CA CYS A 41 -0.01 -2.35 6.09
C CYS A 41 0.16 -3.73 6.76
N SER A 42 -0.56 -3.99 7.87
CA SER A 42 -0.52 -5.29 8.54
C SER A 42 -1.12 -6.42 7.69
N ASP A 43 -2.21 -6.15 6.97
CA ASP A 43 -2.81 -7.15 6.08
C ASP A 43 -1.86 -7.50 4.92
N VAL A 44 -1.19 -6.51 4.34
CA VAL A 44 -0.16 -6.72 3.31
C VAL A 44 1.00 -7.57 3.85
N ALA A 45 1.45 -7.36 5.09
CA ALA A 45 2.51 -8.18 5.70
C ALA A 45 2.17 -9.68 5.76
N LYS A 46 0.87 -10.04 5.74
CA LYS A 46 0.40 -11.43 5.73
C LYS A 46 0.29 -12.05 4.33
N THR A 47 0.38 -11.25 3.28
CA THR A 47 0.13 -11.70 1.89
C THR A 47 1.36 -12.17 1.13
N GLY A 48 2.55 -12.09 1.72
CA GLY A 48 3.82 -12.39 1.06
C GLY A 48 4.28 -11.29 0.08
N ILE A 49 3.64 -10.12 0.07
CA ILE A 49 4.14 -8.93 -0.62
C ILE A 49 5.38 -8.43 0.13
N GLU A 50 6.44 -8.16 -0.61
CA GLU A 50 7.70 -7.66 -0.08
C GLU A 50 7.55 -6.21 0.38
N ILE A 51 7.87 -5.93 1.65
CA ILE A 51 7.86 -4.58 2.24
C ILE A 51 9.31 -4.09 2.30
N LYS A 52 9.66 -3.12 1.45
CA LYS A 52 11.01 -2.55 1.41
C LYS A 52 11.29 -1.62 2.57
N THR A 53 10.31 -0.79 2.92
CA THR A 53 10.47 0.22 3.97
C THR A 53 9.15 0.41 4.71
N ALA A 54 9.22 0.49 6.02
CA ALA A 54 8.09 0.88 6.86
C ALA A 54 8.44 2.13 7.67
N PHE A 55 7.45 2.99 7.90
CA PHE A 55 7.57 4.16 8.76
C PHE A 55 6.45 4.14 9.80
N PHE A 56 6.81 4.46 11.04
CA PHE A 56 5.90 4.50 12.17
C PHE A 56 6.05 5.79 12.95
N THR A 57 4.95 6.40 13.36
CA THR A 57 5.03 7.46 14.38
C THR A 57 5.02 6.85 15.79
N LYS A 58 5.49 7.62 16.77
CA LYS A 58 5.46 7.20 18.18
C LYS A 58 4.04 6.89 18.65
N GLU A 59 3.08 7.70 18.26
CA GLU A 59 1.66 7.52 18.60
C GLU A 59 1.09 6.23 17.97
N ALA A 60 1.53 5.90 16.75
CA ALA A 60 1.13 4.66 16.08
C ALA A 60 1.70 3.43 16.81
N LEU A 61 2.95 3.48 17.28
CA LEU A 61 3.58 2.41 18.06
C LEU A 61 2.80 2.11 19.36
N GLU A 62 2.26 3.13 20.00
CA GLU A 62 1.45 2.99 21.21
C GLU A 62 0.03 2.48 20.91
N LYS A 63 -0.57 2.96 19.79
CA LYS A 63 -1.97 2.70 19.44
C LYS A 63 -2.19 1.37 18.70
N TYR A 64 -1.22 0.94 17.90
CA TYR A 64 -1.34 -0.21 17.00
C TYR A 64 -0.20 -1.23 17.13
N PRO A 65 0.19 -1.66 18.34
CA PRO A 65 1.40 -2.48 18.56
C PRO A 65 1.40 -3.78 17.77
N ASP A 66 0.26 -4.49 17.72
CA ASP A 66 0.15 -5.78 17.01
C ASP A 66 0.29 -5.63 15.49
N TYR A 67 -0.33 -4.58 14.91
CA TYR A 67 -0.20 -4.31 13.47
C TYR A 67 1.22 -3.93 13.09
N ILE A 68 1.86 -3.10 13.92
CA ILE A 68 3.23 -2.66 13.67
C ILE A 68 4.22 -3.80 13.85
N SER A 69 4.01 -4.68 14.83
CA SER A 69 4.85 -5.88 14.99
C SER A 69 4.84 -6.74 13.74
N ALA A 70 3.67 -7.03 13.19
CA ALA A 70 3.53 -7.80 11.95
C ALA A 70 4.23 -7.15 10.74
N VAL A 71 4.13 -5.82 10.63
CA VAL A 71 4.80 -5.07 9.55
C VAL A 71 6.32 -5.05 9.75
N ALA A 72 6.80 -4.77 10.96
CA ALA A 72 8.21 -4.64 11.28
C ALA A 72 8.97 -5.97 11.08
N GLU A 73 8.32 -7.10 11.36
CA GLU A 73 8.88 -8.43 11.11
C GLU A 73 9.14 -8.71 9.62
N LYS A 74 8.35 -8.11 8.72
CA LYS A 74 8.38 -8.36 7.28
C LYS A 74 9.09 -7.27 6.49
N ALA A 75 9.24 -6.08 7.06
CA ALA A 75 9.91 -4.97 6.41
C ALA A 75 11.44 -5.16 6.39
N GLU A 76 12.07 -4.94 5.23
CA GLU A 76 13.54 -4.94 5.14
C GLU A 76 14.16 -3.83 5.98
N GLN A 77 13.49 -2.70 6.08
CA GLN A 77 13.89 -1.54 6.88
C GLN A 77 12.68 -0.91 7.55
N ALA A 78 12.82 -0.53 8.81
CA ALA A 78 11.77 0.13 9.57
C ALA A 78 12.33 1.37 10.31
N PHE A 79 11.57 2.46 10.29
CA PHE A 79 11.98 3.75 10.83
C PHE A 79 10.89 4.38 11.68
N GLU A 80 11.30 5.04 12.76
CA GLU A 80 10.44 5.96 13.48
C GLU A 80 10.50 7.35 12.84
N ILE A 81 9.33 7.96 12.61
CA ILE A 81 9.22 9.31 12.06
C ILE A 81 8.38 10.21 12.99
N PRO A 82 8.68 11.51 13.09
CA PRO A 82 7.86 12.44 13.87
C PRO A 82 6.48 12.68 13.21
N HIS A 83 5.51 13.04 14.03
CA HIS A 83 4.12 13.29 13.60
C HIS A 83 4.02 14.33 12.46
N GLU A 84 4.82 15.40 12.52
CA GLU A 84 4.85 16.44 11.49
C GLU A 84 5.33 15.90 10.14
N LEU A 85 6.23 14.91 10.13
CA LEU A 85 6.67 14.27 8.91
C LEU A 85 5.59 13.34 8.37
N ALA A 86 4.93 12.57 9.24
CA ALA A 86 3.81 11.72 8.87
C ALA A 86 2.67 12.51 8.20
N GLY A 87 2.33 13.69 8.71
CA GLY A 87 1.35 14.59 8.09
C GLY A 87 1.71 15.05 6.67
N THR A 88 2.99 14.97 6.28
CA THR A 88 3.42 15.27 4.91
C THR A 88 3.39 14.07 3.97
N LEU A 89 3.27 12.87 4.51
CA LEU A 89 3.16 11.61 3.76
C LEU A 89 1.71 11.21 3.53
N SER A 90 0.82 11.62 4.41
CA SER A 90 -0.60 11.26 4.39
C SER A 90 -1.39 12.16 3.44
N ASP A 91 -2.33 11.56 2.70
CA ASP A 91 -3.39 12.24 1.97
C ASP A 91 -4.65 12.42 2.84
N THR A 92 -4.67 11.86 4.06
CA THR A 92 -5.79 11.96 5.00
C THR A 92 -5.59 13.09 6.01
N ARG A 93 -6.71 13.65 6.53
CA ARG A 93 -6.64 14.72 7.55
C ARG A 93 -6.05 14.23 8.87
N GLU A 94 -6.22 12.95 9.18
CA GLU A 94 -5.69 12.30 10.38
C GLU A 94 -4.89 11.06 9.98
N ALA A 95 -3.58 11.24 9.79
CA ALA A 95 -2.68 10.13 9.48
C ALA A 95 -2.68 9.10 10.63
N GLN A 96 -2.84 7.82 10.30
CA GLN A 96 -2.70 6.75 11.32
C GLN A 96 -1.23 6.52 11.73
N GLY A 97 -0.29 7.16 11.05
CA GLY A 97 1.14 7.11 11.38
C GLY A 97 1.82 5.78 11.04
N VAL A 98 1.26 4.99 10.14
CA VAL A 98 1.83 3.75 9.62
C VAL A 98 1.86 3.81 8.10
N PHE A 99 3.05 3.67 7.52
CA PHE A 99 3.27 3.78 6.08
C PHE A 99 4.22 2.68 5.61
N CYS A 100 4.00 2.13 4.41
CA CYS A 100 4.87 1.14 3.80
C CYS A 100 5.19 1.46 2.34
N ILE A 101 6.42 1.15 1.93
CA ILE A 101 6.82 1.03 0.53
C ILE A 101 6.91 -0.45 0.21
N CYS A 102 6.13 -0.91 -0.75
CA CYS A 102 6.00 -2.31 -1.11
C CYS A 102 6.35 -2.57 -2.58
N VAL A 103 6.74 -3.80 -2.88
CA VAL A 103 6.97 -4.25 -4.26
C VAL A 103 5.64 -4.67 -4.87
N LYS A 104 5.36 -4.21 -6.09
CA LYS A 104 4.18 -4.62 -6.85
C LYS A 104 4.26 -6.12 -7.16
N ARG A 105 3.14 -6.81 -7.05
CA ARG A 105 3.04 -8.17 -7.57
C ARG A 105 3.17 -8.16 -9.09
N LYS A 106 3.74 -9.23 -9.64
CA LYS A 106 3.63 -9.50 -11.07
C LYS A 106 2.16 -9.67 -11.43
N GLU A 107 1.77 -9.12 -12.55
CA GLU A 107 0.44 -9.35 -13.10
C GLU A 107 0.27 -10.84 -13.39
N ALA A 108 -0.91 -11.37 -13.10
CA ALA A 108 -1.24 -12.75 -13.46
C ALA A 108 -1.41 -12.83 -14.98
N GLU A 109 -0.85 -13.87 -15.58
CA GLU A 109 -1.05 -14.16 -16.99
C GLU A 109 -2.46 -14.75 -17.19
N LEU A 110 -3.12 -14.42 -18.31
CA LEU A 110 -4.48 -14.90 -18.59
C LEU A 110 -4.58 -16.42 -18.58
N GLU A 111 -3.52 -17.10 -18.95
CA GLU A 111 -3.43 -18.56 -18.96
C GLU A 111 -3.45 -19.17 -17.55
N THR A 112 -3.19 -18.38 -16.52
CA THR A 112 -3.22 -18.82 -15.11
C THR A 112 -4.61 -18.64 -14.46
N ILE A 113 -5.58 -18.10 -15.19
CA ILE A 113 -6.94 -17.90 -14.69
C ILE A 113 -7.64 -19.26 -14.56
N ASP A 114 -8.20 -19.57 -13.39
CA ASP A 114 -9.04 -20.75 -13.21
C ASP A 114 -10.33 -20.62 -14.04
N PRO A 115 -10.55 -21.48 -15.06
CA PRO A 115 -11.75 -21.41 -15.90
C PRO A 115 -13.06 -21.70 -15.15
N LYS A 116 -12.98 -22.22 -13.93
CA LYS A 116 -14.14 -22.46 -13.05
C LYS A 116 -14.36 -21.31 -12.07
N GLY A 117 -13.46 -20.34 -12.05
CA GLY A 117 -13.55 -19.18 -11.16
C GLY A 117 -14.63 -18.19 -11.60
N THR A 118 -15.08 -17.37 -10.66
CA THR A 118 -15.99 -16.26 -10.92
C THR A 118 -15.21 -14.96 -10.88
N TYR A 119 -15.28 -14.18 -11.95
CA TYR A 119 -14.48 -12.97 -12.13
C TYR A 119 -15.36 -11.76 -12.45
N ILE A 120 -14.90 -10.59 -12.03
CA ILE A 120 -15.43 -9.30 -12.48
C ILE A 120 -14.47 -8.72 -13.50
N ALA A 121 -14.96 -8.37 -14.69
CA ALA A 121 -14.19 -7.64 -15.69
C ALA A 121 -14.57 -6.16 -15.66
N LEU A 122 -13.57 -5.30 -15.55
CA LEU A 122 -13.69 -3.85 -15.55
C LEU A 122 -13.00 -3.29 -16.79
N ASP A 123 -13.74 -2.60 -17.63
CA ASP A 123 -13.21 -1.93 -18.81
C ASP A 123 -13.11 -0.43 -18.54
N ASN A 124 -11.88 0.10 -18.68
CA ASN A 124 -11.57 1.53 -18.63
C ASN A 124 -12.07 2.27 -17.38
N MET A 125 -11.99 1.66 -16.19
CA MET A 125 -12.37 2.28 -14.93
C MET A 125 -11.44 3.47 -14.62
N GLN A 126 -11.98 4.70 -14.60
CA GLN A 126 -11.18 5.92 -14.47
C GLN A 126 -10.99 6.38 -13.01
N ASP A 127 -11.98 6.13 -12.14
CA ASP A 127 -11.94 6.58 -10.75
C ASP A 127 -11.30 5.50 -9.85
N PRO A 128 -10.15 5.79 -9.22
CA PRO A 128 -9.49 4.83 -8.34
C PRO A 128 -10.29 4.49 -7.08
N SER A 129 -11.12 5.41 -6.57
CA SER A 129 -11.97 5.14 -5.41
C SER A 129 -13.08 4.14 -5.75
N ASN A 130 -13.67 4.26 -6.94
CA ASN A 130 -14.64 3.30 -7.44
C ASN A 130 -13.98 1.94 -7.70
N LEU A 131 -12.78 1.92 -8.29
CA LEU A 131 -12.00 0.69 -8.44
C LEU A 131 -11.79 0.00 -7.10
N GLY A 132 -11.31 0.71 -6.09
CA GLY A 132 -11.12 0.16 -4.75
C GLY A 132 -12.41 -0.37 -4.12
N ALA A 133 -13.54 0.31 -4.32
CA ALA A 133 -14.84 -0.17 -3.85
C ALA A 133 -15.23 -1.50 -4.51
N VAL A 134 -15.02 -1.63 -5.84
CA VAL A 134 -15.29 -2.89 -6.57
C VAL A 134 -14.36 -4.00 -6.10
N LEU A 135 -13.07 -3.74 -5.93
CA LEU A 135 -12.09 -4.74 -5.44
C LEU A 135 -12.48 -5.29 -4.07
N ARG A 136 -12.81 -4.43 -3.11
CA ARG A 136 -13.27 -4.83 -1.77
C ARG A 136 -14.59 -5.60 -1.81
N THR A 137 -15.51 -5.20 -2.69
CA THR A 137 -16.79 -5.89 -2.87
C THR A 137 -16.58 -7.28 -3.48
N ALA A 138 -15.74 -7.40 -4.50
CA ALA A 138 -15.39 -8.68 -5.14
C ALA A 138 -14.81 -9.67 -4.12
N GLU A 139 -13.88 -9.22 -3.30
CA GLU A 139 -13.31 -10.03 -2.21
C GLU A 139 -14.38 -10.48 -1.22
N ALA A 140 -15.23 -9.56 -0.76
CA ALA A 140 -16.30 -9.86 0.21
C ALA A 140 -17.31 -10.89 -0.32
N PHE A 141 -17.54 -10.92 -1.63
CA PHE A 141 -18.42 -11.91 -2.29
C PHE A 141 -17.68 -13.19 -2.71
N GLY A 142 -16.40 -13.35 -2.36
CA GLY A 142 -15.61 -14.54 -2.66
C GLY A 142 -15.35 -14.72 -4.16
N MET A 143 -15.26 -13.64 -4.93
CA MET A 143 -14.85 -13.69 -6.32
C MET A 143 -13.42 -14.21 -6.45
N SER A 144 -13.16 -14.98 -7.50
CA SER A 144 -11.83 -15.55 -7.77
C SER A 144 -10.82 -14.49 -8.20
N GLY A 145 -11.30 -13.35 -8.71
CA GLY A 145 -10.45 -12.23 -9.08
C GLY A 145 -11.20 -11.12 -9.81
N VAL A 146 -10.45 -10.05 -10.11
CA VAL A 146 -10.91 -8.93 -10.90
C VAL A 146 -9.96 -8.71 -12.07
N ILE A 147 -10.49 -8.67 -13.28
CA ILE A 147 -9.74 -8.38 -14.51
C ILE A 147 -9.93 -6.90 -14.82
N VAL A 148 -8.85 -6.15 -14.92
CA VAL A 148 -8.90 -4.71 -15.19
C VAL A 148 -8.31 -4.43 -16.58
N GLY A 149 -9.17 -4.02 -17.51
CA GLY A 149 -8.80 -3.63 -18.86
C GLY A 149 -8.65 -2.11 -18.99
N GLY A 150 -7.43 -1.58 -18.79
CA GLY A 150 -7.16 -0.14 -18.89
C GLY A 150 -7.70 0.67 -17.70
N GLY A 151 -7.67 2.00 -17.82
CA GLY A 151 -8.17 2.90 -16.81
C GLY A 151 -7.13 3.36 -15.78
N CYS A 152 -7.55 3.53 -14.54
CA CYS A 152 -6.67 4.03 -13.48
C CYS A 152 -5.73 2.93 -12.93
N ASP A 153 -4.66 3.37 -12.31
CA ASP A 153 -3.66 2.49 -11.69
C ASP A 153 -4.24 1.79 -10.45
N ILE A 154 -4.22 0.46 -10.44
CA ILE A 154 -4.71 -0.37 -9.32
C ILE A 154 -3.91 -0.16 -8.03
N TYR A 155 -2.68 0.35 -8.12
CA TYR A 155 -1.83 0.73 -6.99
C TYR A 155 -1.93 2.21 -6.62
N ASN A 156 -2.95 2.91 -7.11
CA ASN A 156 -3.25 4.26 -6.64
C ASN A 156 -3.66 4.21 -5.16
N PRO A 157 -3.13 5.06 -4.27
CA PRO A 157 -3.49 5.07 -2.85
C PRO A 157 -4.99 5.16 -2.57
N LYS A 158 -5.77 5.76 -3.49
CA LYS A 158 -7.24 5.84 -3.37
C LYS A 158 -7.96 4.54 -3.77
N ALA A 159 -7.27 3.62 -4.45
CA ALA A 159 -7.83 2.31 -4.81
C ALA A 159 -7.52 1.25 -3.73
N LEU A 160 -6.48 1.47 -2.96
CA LEU A 160 -6.04 0.60 -1.87
C LEU A 160 -6.76 0.95 -0.55
#